data_fe6340380e21bb0c11b30f0485e1d6b8
#
_entry.id   fe6340380e21bb0c11b30f0485e1d6b8
#
_cell.length_a   1.000
_cell.length_b   1.000
_cell.length_c   1.000
_cell.angle_alpha   90.00
_cell.angle_beta   90.00
_cell.angle_gamma   90.00
#
_symmetry.space_group_name_H-M   'P 1'
#
loop_
_entity.id
_entity.type
_entity.pdbx_description
1 polymer ?
#
loop_
_entity_poly.entity_id
_entity_poly.type
_entity_poly.pdbx_seq_one_letter_code
_entity_poly.pdbx_strand_id
1 'polypeptide(L)'
;MKRDHRVARRARLLWDASRVTGAERDRDTEGRARQARPRDALGRPLPYGAEGVAPVSEEPLPPHETLRKARELIDAGRPFAAHEVLEARWKAGPAEEADLWQGLAQVCVALTHAARGNQVGAQRLFERAGDRLSAFA
;
A
#
# COMPACT_ATOMS: atom_id res chain seq x y z
N MET A 1 -21.93 -5.23 8.84
CA MET A 1 -21.94 -4.79 7.43
C MET A 1 -20.97 -5.64 6.63
N LYS A 2 -21.44 -6.32 5.60
CA LYS A 2 -20.54 -7.14 4.78
C LYS A 2 -19.63 -6.25 3.96
N ARG A 3 -18.33 -6.52 4.01
CA ARG A 3 -17.36 -5.81 3.16
C ARG A 3 -17.58 -6.19 1.71
N ASP A 4 -17.46 -5.21 0.85
CA ASP A 4 -17.45 -5.47 -0.58
C ASP A 4 -16.11 -6.13 -0.96
N HIS A 5 -16.19 -7.41 -1.34
CA HIS A 5 -15.03 -8.17 -1.79
C HIS A 5 -14.35 -7.57 -3.03
N ARG A 6 -15.06 -6.76 -3.81
CA ARG A 6 -14.49 -6.06 -4.96
C ARG A 6 -13.46 -5.01 -4.55
N VAL A 7 -13.72 -4.33 -3.42
CA VAL A 7 -12.79 -3.32 -2.90
C VAL A 7 -11.49 -3.97 -2.47
N ALA A 8 -11.55 -5.11 -1.76
CA ALA A 8 -10.36 -5.85 -1.35
C ALA A 8 -9.54 -6.37 -2.54
N ARG A 9 -10.20 -6.79 -3.63
CA ARG A 9 -9.51 -7.20 -4.87
C ARG A 9 -8.79 -6.04 -5.55
N ARG A 10 -9.41 -4.87 -5.58
CA ARG A 10 -8.79 -3.67 -6.16
C ARG A 10 -7.52 -3.25 -5.41
N ALA A 11 -7.51 -3.36 -4.09
CA ALA A 11 -6.31 -3.06 -3.30
C ALA A 11 -5.14 -3.95 -3.68
N ARG A 12 -5.38 -5.24 -3.87
CA ARG A 12 -4.34 -6.19 -4.29
C ARG A 12 -3.82 -5.92 -5.69
N LEU A 13 -4.70 -5.50 -6.61
CA LEU A 13 -4.32 -5.18 -7.98
C LEU A 13 -3.51 -3.89 -8.07
N LEU A 14 -3.74 -2.93 -7.17
CA LEU A 14 -2.98 -1.68 -7.12
C LEU A 14 -1.51 -1.90 -6.78
N TRP A 15 -1.20 -2.95 -6.05
CA TRP A 15 0.15 -3.19 -5.57
C TRP A 15 0.72 -4.54 -6.02
N ASP A 16 0.42 -5.01 -7.18
CA ASP A 16 1.03 -6.25 -7.65
C ASP A 16 2.36 -6.00 -8.38
N ALA A 17 3.33 -5.42 -7.66
CA ALA A 17 4.67 -5.18 -8.18
C ALA A 17 5.42 -6.48 -8.49
N SER A 18 5.04 -7.59 -7.87
CA SER A 18 5.66 -8.88 -8.13
C SER A 18 5.42 -9.37 -9.57
N ARG A 19 4.32 -9.00 -10.19
CA ARG A 19 4.06 -9.30 -11.60
C ARG A 19 4.99 -8.55 -12.55
N VAL A 20 5.41 -7.36 -12.16
CA VAL A 20 6.29 -6.51 -12.96
C VAL A 20 7.73 -6.98 -12.88
N THR A 21 8.14 -7.49 -11.72
CA THR A 21 9.52 -7.92 -11.46
C THR A 21 9.76 -9.41 -11.69
N GLY A 22 8.71 -10.20 -11.93
CA GLY A 22 8.81 -11.65 -12.04
C GLY A 22 9.21 -12.36 -10.75
N ALA A 23 9.15 -11.67 -9.61
CA ALA A 23 9.51 -12.24 -8.32
C ALA A 23 8.49 -13.30 -7.89
N GLU A 24 8.97 -14.43 -7.41
CA GLU A 24 8.13 -15.48 -6.83
C GLU A 24 7.41 -14.96 -5.59
N ARG A 25 6.11 -15.21 -5.52
CA ARG A 25 5.32 -14.83 -4.35
C ARG A 25 5.45 -15.86 -3.24
N ASP A 26 5.64 -15.35 -2.03
CA ASP A 26 5.53 -16.19 -0.84
C ASP A 26 4.09 -16.67 -0.67
N ARG A 27 3.93 -17.94 -0.37
CA ARG A 27 2.62 -18.55 -0.15
C ARG A 27 2.60 -19.25 1.19
N ASP A 28 1.43 -19.26 1.84
CA ASP A 28 1.21 -20.07 3.03
C ASP A 28 0.94 -21.54 2.63
N THR A 29 0.71 -22.39 3.63
CA THR A 29 0.44 -23.82 3.43
C THR A 29 -0.82 -24.10 2.62
N GLU A 30 -1.73 -23.12 2.50
CA GLU A 30 -2.96 -23.22 1.73
C GLU A 30 -2.82 -22.57 0.33
N GLY A 31 -1.62 -22.19 -0.06
CA GLY A 31 -1.34 -21.56 -1.35
C GLY A 31 -1.66 -20.08 -1.45
N ARG A 32 -2.06 -19.44 -0.35
CA ARG A 32 -2.35 -18.01 -0.31
C ARG A 32 -1.08 -17.19 -0.27
N ALA A 33 -1.04 -16.08 -1.01
CA ALA A 33 0.10 -15.19 -1.02
C ALA A 33 0.32 -14.54 0.36
N ARG A 34 1.56 -14.55 0.84
CA ARG A 34 1.98 -13.90 2.09
C ARG A 34 3.23 -13.08 1.88
N GLN A 35 3.39 -12.04 2.69
CA GLN A 35 4.61 -11.23 2.74
C GLN A 35 5.56 -11.80 3.80
N ALA A 36 6.09 -13.00 3.55
CA ALA A 36 7.00 -13.66 4.47
C ALA A 36 8.44 -13.13 4.37
N ARG A 37 8.82 -12.59 3.20
CA ARG A 37 10.17 -12.04 2.99
C ARG A 37 10.29 -10.66 3.63
N PRO A 38 11.47 -10.34 4.23
CA PRO A 38 11.74 -8.97 4.63
C PRO A 38 11.72 -8.05 3.41
N ARG A 39 11.41 -6.78 3.65
CA ARG A 39 11.37 -5.77 2.59
C ARG A 39 12.25 -4.58 2.94
N ASP A 40 12.80 -3.91 1.93
CA ASP A 40 13.49 -2.64 2.12
C ASP A 40 12.50 -1.49 2.31
N ALA A 41 13.01 -0.27 2.50
CA ALA A 41 12.18 0.92 2.73
C ALA A 41 11.26 1.25 1.55
N LEU A 42 11.57 0.80 0.34
CA LEU A 42 10.76 0.99 -0.86
C LEU A 42 9.84 -0.21 -1.14
N GLY A 43 9.71 -1.14 -0.19
CA GLY A 43 8.83 -2.29 -0.30
C GLY A 43 9.34 -3.40 -1.20
N ARG A 44 10.61 -3.36 -1.65
CA ARG A 44 11.19 -4.42 -2.47
C ARG A 44 11.47 -5.65 -1.63
N PRO A 45 11.06 -6.86 -2.08
CA PRO A 45 11.37 -8.08 -1.34
C PRO A 45 12.87 -8.31 -1.27
N LEU A 46 13.33 -8.70 -0.08
CA LEU A 46 14.72 -9.06 0.17
C LEU A 46 14.83 -10.59 0.35
N PRO A 47 16.01 -11.17 0.20
CA PRO A 47 16.21 -12.59 0.48
C PRO A 47 15.81 -12.95 1.91
N TYR A 48 15.36 -14.17 2.13
CA TYR A 48 15.11 -14.68 3.47
C TYR A 48 16.36 -14.56 4.33
N GLY A 49 16.20 -14.11 5.57
CA GLY A 49 17.29 -13.88 6.50
C GLY A 49 18.01 -12.54 6.33
N ALA A 50 17.69 -11.75 5.30
CA ALA A 50 18.20 -10.40 5.15
C ALA A 50 17.54 -9.46 6.17
N GLU A 51 18.29 -8.43 6.58
CA GLU A 51 17.76 -7.39 7.46
C GLU A 51 16.94 -6.39 6.63
N GLY A 52 15.64 -6.34 6.89
CA GLY A 52 14.72 -5.39 6.26
C GLY A 52 14.25 -4.33 7.24
N VAL A 53 13.37 -3.44 6.78
CA VAL A 53 12.68 -2.49 7.66
C VAL A 53 11.63 -3.22 8.50
N ALA A 54 11.32 -2.68 9.67
CA ALA A 54 10.28 -3.23 10.52
C ALA A 54 8.93 -3.26 9.79
N PRO A 55 8.21 -4.39 9.82
CA PRO A 55 6.89 -4.46 9.22
C PRO A 55 5.89 -3.57 9.96
N VAL A 56 4.89 -3.09 9.22
CA VAL A 56 3.81 -2.28 9.78
C VAL A 56 2.70 -3.20 10.26
N SER A 57 2.05 -2.85 11.37
CA SER A 57 0.88 -3.56 11.86
C SER A 57 -0.25 -3.54 10.84
N GLU A 58 -0.92 -4.68 10.65
CA GLU A 58 -2.10 -4.80 9.79
C GLU A 58 -3.39 -4.32 10.48
N GLU A 59 -3.31 -4.00 11.79
CA GLU A 59 -4.46 -3.49 12.52
C GLU A 59 -4.80 -2.06 12.08
N PRO A 60 -6.08 -1.79 11.73
CA PRO A 60 -6.48 -0.45 11.35
C PRO A 60 -6.42 0.50 12.53
N LEU A 61 -5.91 1.70 12.29
CA LEU A 61 -5.88 2.79 13.27
C LEU A 61 -7.10 3.70 13.07
N PRO A 62 -7.50 4.48 14.09
CA PRO A 62 -8.47 5.54 13.89
C PRO A 62 -8.02 6.55 12.81
N PRO A 63 -8.94 7.30 12.18
CA PRO A 63 -8.59 8.18 11.04
C PRO A 63 -7.43 9.13 11.30
N HIS A 64 -7.44 9.86 12.41
CA HIS A 64 -6.36 10.82 12.72
C HIS A 64 -5.01 10.14 12.93
N GLU A 65 -5.00 9.01 13.60
CA GLU A 65 -3.78 8.24 13.82
C GLU A 65 -3.26 7.63 12.53
N THR A 66 -4.17 7.20 11.65
CA THR A 66 -3.82 6.70 10.31
C THR A 66 -3.07 7.77 9.51
N LEU A 67 -3.61 8.99 9.46
CA LEU A 67 -2.99 10.11 8.74
C LEU A 67 -1.64 10.48 9.35
N ARG A 68 -1.56 10.56 10.66
CA ARG A 68 -0.33 10.89 11.38
C ARG A 68 0.75 9.84 11.11
N LYS A 69 0.40 8.58 11.23
CA LYS A 69 1.34 7.47 11.01
C LYS A 69 1.83 7.40 9.57
N ALA A 70 0.92 7.58 8.62
CA ALA A 70 1.27 7.60 7.19
C ALA A 70 2.25 8.75 6.90
N ARG A 71 1.99 9.94 7.44
CA ARG A 71 2.88 11.09 7.26
C ARG A 71 4.27 10.85 7.87
N GLU A 72 4.32 10.29 9.09
CA GLU A 72 5.61 9.93 9.73
C GLU A 72 6.42 8.99 8.83
N LEU A 73 5.76 7.99 8.26
CA LEU A 73 6.42 7.02 7.39
C LEU A 73 6.89 7.64 6.07
N ILE A 74 6.11 8.54 5.48
CA ILE A 74 6.52 9.27 4.27
C ILE A 74 7.75 10.13 4.59
N ASP A 75 7.71 10.88 5.70
CA ASP A 75 8.81 11.74 6.12
C ASP A 75 10.09 10.93 6.43
N ALA A 76 9.93 9.68 6.87
CA ALA A 76 11.04 8.76 7.10
C ALA A 76 11.55 8.07 5.81
N GLY A 77 11.05 8.42 4.65
CA GLY A 77 11.43 7.79 3.38
C GLY A 77 10.83 6.39 3.18
N ARG A 78 9.71 6.12 3.82
CA ARG A 78 9.04 4.81 3.77
C ARG A 78 7.63 4.90 3.19
N PRO A 79 7.47 5.34 1.94
CA PRO A 79 6.14 5.49 1.34
C PRO A 79 5.39 4.16 1.16
N PHE A 80 6.09 3.05 0.97
CA PHE A 80 5.47 1.74 0.90
C PHE A 80 4.79 1.36 2.22
N ALA A 81 5.47 1.57 3.35
CA ALA A 81 4.89 1.33 4.67
C ALA A 81 3.69 2.25 4.95
N ALA A 82 3.77 3.50 4.52
CA ALA A 82 2.65 4.44 4.62
C ALA A 82 1.43 3.92 3.86
N HIS A 83 1.62 3.39 2.66
CA HIS A 83 0.54 2.78 1.87
C HIS A 83 -0.12 1.62 2.64
N GLU A 84 0.65 0.80 3.33
CA GLU A 84 0.11 -0.34 4.10
C GLU A 84 -0.79 0.12 5.25
N VAL A 85 -0.42 1.20 5.94
CA VAL A 85 -1.23 1.80 7.01
C VAL A 85 -2.57 2.31 6.45
N LEU A 86 -2.52 2.99 5.31
CA LEU A 86 -3.72 3.53 4.64
C LEU A 86 -4.61 2.42 4.08
N GLU A 87 -4.01 1.36 3.55
CA GLU A 87 -4.73 0.19 3.06
C GLU A 87 -5.48 -0.54 4.19
N ALA A 88 -4.86 -0.68 5.36
CA ALA A 88 -5.51 -1.26 6.51
C ALA A 88 -6.77 -0.48 6.91
N ARG A 89 -6.70 0.85 6.90
CA ARG A 89 -7.86 1.71 7.18
C ARG A 89 -8.93 1.58 6.09
N TRP A 90 -8.54 1.56 4.84
CA TRP A 90 -9.46 1.39 3.73
C TRP A 90 -10.24 0.08 3.84
N LYS A 91 -9.57 -1.02 4.15
CA LYS A 91 -10.21 -2.34 4.31
C LYS A 91 -11.16 -2.40 5.50
N ALA A 92 -10.87 -1.67 6.56
CA ALA A 92 -11.63 -1.69 7.81
C ALA A 92 -12.71 -0.62 7.88
N GLY A 93 -12.51 0.50 7.20
CA GLY A 93 -13.35 1.68 7.30
C GLY A 93 -14.70 1.56 6.61
N PRO A 94 -15.56 2.56 6.82
CA PRO A 94 -16.85 2.60 6.14
C PRO A 94 -16.66 2.84 4.63
N ALA A 95 -17.63 2.35 3.83
CA ALA A 95 -17.58 2.45 2.37
C ALA A 95 -17.51 3.90 1.87
N GLU A 96 -18.12 4.84 2.59
CA GLU A 96 -18.13 6.26 2.25
C GLU A 96 -16.73 6.89 2.27
N GLU A 97 -15.81 6.32 3.03
CA GLU A 97 -14.43 6.80 3.13
C GLU A 97 -13.47 6.07 2.18
N ALA A 98 -13.95 5.08 1.44
CA ALA A 98 -13.09 4.20 0.64
C ALA A 98 -12.24 4.98 -0.37
N ASP A 99 -12.82 5.93 -1.09
CA ASP A 99 -12.08 6.72 -2.10
C ASP A 99 -11.02 7.62 -1.46
N LEU A 100 -11.27 8.14 -0.26
CA LEU A 100 -10.28 8.91 0.49
C LEU A 100 -9.05 8.06 0.81
N TRP A 101 -9.26 6.95 1.47
CA TRP A 101 -8.15 6.08 1.92
C TRP A 101 -7.43 5.42 0.76
N GLN A 102 -8.19 4.98 -0.24
CA GLN A 102 -7.62 4.39 -1.45
C GLN A 102 -6.81 5.43 -2.26
N GLY A 103 -7.33 6.65 -2.39
CA GLY A 103 -6.62 7.73 -3.07
C GLY A 103 -5.31 8.09 -2.37
N LEU A 104 -5.33 8.21 -1.05
CA LEU A 104 -4.10 8.47 -0.27
C LEU A 104 -3.11 7.30 -0.39
N ALA A 105 -3.58 6.06 -0.35
CA ALA A 105 -2.73 4.89 -0.56
C ALA A 105 -2.09 4.91 -1.95
N GLN A 106 -2.83 5.31 -2.98
CA GLN A 106 -2.30 5.45 -4.35
C GLN A 106 -1.21 6.51 -4.44
N VAL A 107 -1.32 7.62 -3.71
CA VAL A 107 -0.24 8.62 -3.62
C VAL A 107 1.03 7.97 -3.07
N CYS A 108 0.91 7.19 -2.01
CA CYS A 108 2.07 6.51 -1.42
C CYS A 108 2.70 5.49 -2.36
N VAL A 109 1.88 4.75 -3.11
CA VAL A 109 2.38 3.81 -4.14
C VAL A 109 3.07 4.57 -5.27
N ALA A 110 2.53 5.71 -5.69
CA ALA A 110 3.16 6.57 -6.70
C ALA A 110 4.52 7.06 -6.22
N LEU A 111 4.62 7.53 -4.98
CA LEU A 111 5.90 7.93 -4.37
C LEU A 111 6.91 6.77 -4.35
N THR A 112 6.44 5.57 -4.08
CA THR A 112 7.28 4.37 -4.08
C THR A 112 7.82 4.08 -5.49
N HIS A 113 6.97 4.15 -6.51
CA HIS A 113 7.39 3.97 -7.90
C HIS A 113 8.39 5.03 -8.33
N ALA A 114 8.15 6.30 -7.98
CA ALA A 114 9.07 7.39 -8.27
C ALA A 114 10.45 7.15 -7.64
N ALA A 115 10.46 6.71 -6.38
CA ALA A 115 11.71 6.41 -5.67
C ALA A 115 12.47 5.22 -6.27
N ARG A 116 11.76 4.29 -6.92
CA ARG A 116 12.35 3.16 -7.65
C ARG A 116 12.81 3.53 -9.08
N GLY A 117 12.55 4.75 -9.52
CA GLY A 117 12.85 5.19 -10.87
C GLY A 117 11.77 4.92 -11.91
N ASN A 118 10.62 4.41 -11.50
CA ASN A 118 9.48 4.16 -12.39
C ASN A 118 8.59 5.41 -12.51
N GLN A 119 9.02 6.36 -13.32
CA GLN A 119 8.30 7.64 -13.47
C GLN A 119 6.94 7.49 -14.18
N VAL A 120 6.83 6.59 -15.14
CA VAL A 120 5.57 6.36 -15.86
C VAL A 120 4.51 5.77 -14.92
N GLY A 121 4.88 4.77 -14.12
CA GLY A 121 3.99 4.18 -13.14
C GLY A 121 3.58 5.18 -12.06
N ALA A 122 4.53 5.98 -11.58
CA ALA A 122 4.26 7.03 -10.60
C ALA A 122 3.24 8.05 -11.13
N GLN A 123 3.43 8.55 -12.34
CA GLN A 123 2.53 9.54 -12.94
C GLN A 123 1.11 9.01 -13.09
N ARG A 124 0.95 7.78 -13.57
CA ARG A 124 -0.37 7.14 -13.72
C ARG A 124 -1.11 7.03 -12.40
N LEU A 125 -0.39 6.67 -11.34
CA LEU A 125 -0.99 6.54 -10.01
C LEU A 125 -1.31 7.90 -9.39
N PHE A 126 -0.47 8.92 -9.59
CA PHE A 126 -0.79 10.28 -9.15
C PHE A 126 -2.07 10.81 -9.81
N GLU A 127 -2.24 10.55 -11.10
CA GLU A 127 -3.46 10.96 -11.83
C GLU A 127 -4.70 10.26 -11.26
N ARG A 128 -4.63 8.95 -11.04
CA ARG A 128 -5.73 8.18 -10.45
C ARG A 128 -6.04 8.62 -9.02
N ALA A 129 -5.01 8.90 -8.24
CA ALA A 129 -5.17 9.41 -6.88
C ALA A 129 -5.85 10.77 -6.88
N GLY A 130 -5.44 11.67 -7.78
CA GLY A 130 -6.06 12.98 -7.95
C GLY A 130 -7.55 12.88 -8.26
N ASP A 131 -7.93 11.99 -9.16
CA ASP A 131 -9.34 11.76 -9.52
C ASP A 131 -10.16 11.29 -8.31
N ARG A 132 -9.62 10.35 -7.52
CA ARG A 132 -10.31 9.87 -6.33
C ARG A 132 -10.41 10.94 -5.23
N LEU A 133 -9.33 11.67 -5.00
CA LEU A 133 -9.25 12.66 -3.93
C LEU A 133 -10.00 13.96 -4.26
N SER A 134 -10.32 14.21 -5.51
CA SER A 134 -11.04 15.41 -5.92
C SER A 134 -12.41 15.56 -5.24
N ALA A 135 -13.04 14.44 -4.89
CA ALA A 135 -14.32 14.43 -4.16
C ALA A 135 -14.20 14.96 -2.72
N PHE A 136 -12.98 15.03 -2.18
CA PHE A 136 -12.70 15.46 -0.80
C PHE A 136 -11.99 16.83 -0.73
N ALA A 137 -11.82 17.47 -1.86
CA ALA A 137 -11.18 18.78 -1.94
C ALA A 137 -12.11 19.91 -1.48
#